data_cfefb07abcf0bd2eff775c048337d9ac
#
_entry.id   cfefb07abcf0bd2eff775c048337d9ac
#
_cell.length_a   1.000
_cell.length_b   1.000
_cell.length_c   1.000
_cell.angle_alpha   90.00
_cell.angle_beta   90.00
_cell.angle_gamma   90.00
#
_symmetry.space_group_name_H-M   'P 1'
#
loop_
_entity.id
_entity.type
_entity.pdbx_description
1 polymer ?
#
loop_
_entity_poly.entity_id
_entity_poly.type
_entity_poly.pdbx_seq_one_letter_code
_entity_poly.pdbx_strand_id
1 'polypeptide(L)'
;VAAAVLCSALGAQAQEINPSWYIQPSINALKPDSDFATDKTGYGAGLRFGKPVSQDWDIQLGATYARSKDGGQRYQQNTLGVDGLYMFSRKAFRPFLLVGAGMQRDKDTSFAFGERTKSSPYASVGLGFQSSITEQLSIQADVRNVHGFLRGNTFDPSSKSNNYYVTVGLNYAFDKPPAPPPPPPPPPVREEVVVVVPPPPPPPPPRFEKVTMSATELFAFDSAKLGPTQTKLDEIARVLNAAPDVNNVVISGYADRIGSPKYNLKLSQQ
;
A
#
# COMPACT_ATOMS: atom_id res chain seq x y z
N VAL A 1 -9.21 -24.99 -7.34
CA VAL A 1 -8.93 -24.28 -8.61
C VAL A 1 -9.79 -23.02 -8.80
N ALA A 2 -10.58 -22.61 -7.79
CA ALA A 2 -11.50 -21.45 -7.90
C ALA A 2 -11.00 -20.14 -7.26
N ALA A 3 -9.79 -20.09 -6.71
CA ALA A 3 -9.26 -18.91 -6.00
C ALA A 3 -8.35 -17.99 -6.83
N ALA A 4 -8.08 -18.31 -8.10
CA ALA A 4 -7.05 -17.62 -8.89
C ALA A 4 -7.58 -16.58 -9.89
N VAL A 5 -8.88 -16.34 -9.99
CA VAL A 5 -9.46 -15.48 -11.06
C VAL A 5 -9.88 -14.08 -10.60
N LEU A 6 -9.75 -13.75 -9.32
CA LEU A 6 -10.20 -12.44 -8.79
C LEU A 6 -9.11 -11.35 -8.69
N CYS A 7 -7.89 -11.61 -9.16
CA CYS A 7 -6.76 -10.66 -9.01
C CYS A 7 -6.44 -9.77 -10.23
N SER A 8 -7.19 -9.80 -11.33
CA SER A 8 -6.74 -9.18 -12.58
C SER A 8 -7.49 -7.93 -13.07
N ALA A 9 -8.29 -7.26 -12.22
CA ALA A 9 -9.05 -6.08 -12.68
C ALA A 9 -9.05 -4.88 -11.73
N LEU A 10 -7.99 -4.67 -10.94
CA LEU A 10 -7.88 -3.45 -10.14
C LEU A 10 -6.75 -2.58 -10.70
N GLY A 11 -7.12 -1.67 -11.58
CA GLY A 11 -6.28 -0.59 -12.03
C GLY A 11 -5.72 0.17 -10.83
N ALA A 12 -4.40 0.38 -10.84
CA ALA A 12 -3.66 1.09 -9.80
C ALA A 12 -4.01 2.58 -9.81
N GLN A 13 -5.12 2.95 -9.18
CA GLN A 13 -5.29 4.32 -8.69
C GLN A 13 -4.77 4.34 -7.26
N ALA A 14 -3.89 5.29 -6.96
CA ALA A 14 -3.54 5.61 -5.59
C ALA A 14 -4.82 6.14 -4.93
N GLN A 15 -5.55 5.26 -4.25
CA GLN A 15 -6.78 5.63 -3.58
C GLN A 15 -6.39 6.44 -2.36
N GLU A 16 -6.75 7.72 -2.32
CA GLU A 16 -6.61 8.57 -1.14
C GLU A 16 -7.27 7.88 0.05
N ILE A 17 -6.62 7.98 1.22
CA ILE A 17 -7.13 7.41 2.46
C ILE A 17 -8.49 8.06 2.73
N ASN A 18 -9.54 7.25 2.84
CA ASN A 18 -10.81 7.76 3.35
C ASN A 18 -10.64 8.01 4.86
N PRO A 19 -10.58 9.25 5.34
CA PRO A 19 -10.37 9.58 6.75
C PRO A 19 -11.62 9.35 7.60
N SER A 20 -12.70 8.87 7.01
CA SER A 20 -13.98 8.67 7.67
C SER A 20 -13.92 7.61 8.75
N TRP A 21 -14.75 7.76 9.76
CA TRP A 21 -15.10 6.68 10.67
C TRP A 21 -15.79 5.55 9.91
N TYR A 22 -15.56 4.33 10.34
CA TYR A 22 -16.26 3.16 9.82
C TYR A 22 -16.77 2.27 10.94
N ILE A 23 -17.83 1.53 10.66
CA ILE A 23 -18.38 0.47 11.52
C ILE A 23 -18.07 -0.89 10.88
N GLN A 24 -17.75 -1.88 11.71
CA GLN A 24 -17.40 -3.23 11.28
C GLN A 24 -18.18 -4.27 12.07
N PRO A 25 -19.37 -4.70 11.63
CA PRO A 25 -19.92 -5.97 12.05
C PRO A 25 -19.05 -7.13 11.56
N SER A 26 -18.89 -8.16 12.40
CA SER A 26 -18.04 -9.32 12.09
C SER A 26 -18.58 -10.61 12.70
N ILE A 27 -18.20 -11.70 12.08
CA ILE A 27 -18.32 -13.05 12.62
C ILE A 27 -16.92 -13.56 12.96
N ASN A 28 -16.82 -14.43 13.95
CA ASN A 28 -15.55 -14.99 14.35
C ASN A 28 -15.64 -16.47 14.70
N ALA A 29 -14.55 -17.19 14.48
CA ALA A 29 -14.29 -18.51 15.01
C ALA A 29 -13.28 -18.38 16.13
N LEU A 30 -13.54 -19.02 17.26
CA LEU A 30 -12.71 -19.04 18.45
C LEU A 30 -12.15 -20.44 18.66
N LYS A 31 -10.84 -20.55 18.80
CA LYS A 31 -10.16 -21.73 19.36
C LYS A 31 -9.73 -21.37 20.78
N PRO A 32 -10.43 -21.86 21.81
CA PRO A 32 -10.07 -21.61 23.20
C PRO A 32 -8.73 -22.26 23.56
N ASP A 33 -8.11 -21.74 24.61
CA ASP A 33 -6.97 -22.39 25.27
C ASP A 33 -7.38 -23.78 25.80
N SER A 34 -6.45 -24.73 25.74
CA SER A 34 -6.65 -26.11 26.20
C SER A 34 -6.89 -26.23 27.72
N ASP A 35 -6.59 -25.18 28.48
CA ASP A 35 -6.80 -25.10 29.91
C ASP A 35 -8.28 -24.89 30.33
N PHE A 36 -9.15 -24.61 29.37
CA PHE A 36 -10.60 -24.46 29.60
C PHE A 36 -11.37 -25.78 29.42
N ALA A 37 -12.61 -25.80 29.90
CA ALA A 37 -13.47 -26.98 29.85
C ALA A 37 -13.68 -27.56 28.45
N THR A 38 -13.52 -26.76 27.41
CA THR A 38 -13.62 -27.22 26.04
C THR A 38 -12.57 -26.50 25.16
N ASP A 39 -11.88 -27.28 24.34
CA ASP A 39 -10.96 -26.82 23.30
C ASP A 39 -11.59 -26.84 21.90
N LYS A 40 -12.86 -27.19 21.79
CA LYS A 40 -13.59 -27.20 20.51
C LYS A 40 -13.71 -25.82 19.94
N THR A 41 -13.67 -25.72 18.63
CA THR A 41 -13.88 -24.45 17.91
C THR A 41 -15.27 -23.90 18.26
N GLY A 42 -15.29 -22.68 18.73
CA GLY A 42 -16.49 -21.90 19.00
C GLY A 42 -16.72 -20.85 17.90
N TYR A 43 -17.88 -20.21 17.96
CA TYR A 43 -18.25 -19.16 17.02
C TYR A 43 -18.83 -17.97 17.77
N GLY A 44 -18.79 -16.83 17.13
CA GLY A 44 -19.28 -15.61 17.72
C GLY A 44 -19.44 -14.48 16.73
N ALA A 45 -19.71 -13.30 17.28
CA ALA A 45 -19.87 -12.07 16.53
C ALA A 45 -19.14 -10.91 17.22
N GLY A 46 -18.84 -9.89 16.46
CA GLY A 46 -18.20 -8.69 16.97
C GLY A 46 -18.70 -7.44 16.25
N LEU A 47 -18.49 -6.32 16.93
CA LEU A 47 -18.75 -5.00 16.38
C LEU A 47 -17.56 -4.11 16.70
N ARG A 48 -17.01 -3.43 15.69
CA ARG A 48 -15.92 -2.48 15.85
C ARG A 48 -16.26 -1.15 15.22
N PHE A 49 -15.76 -0.08 15.82
CA PHE A 49 -15.71 1.26 15.24
C PHE A 49 -14.27 1.62 15.01
N GLY A 50 -13.94 2.02 13.80
CA GLY A 50 -12.58 2.31 13.44
C GLY A 50 -12.43 3.62 12.69
N LYS A 51 -11.20 4.11 12.68
CA LYS A 51 -10.81 5.30 11.94
C LYS A 51 -9.35 5.21 11.52
N PRO A 52 -9.01 5.56 10.27
CA PRO A 52 -7.65 5.86 9.87
C PRO A 52 -7.17 7.12 10.61
N VAL A 53 -6.08 7.02 11.35
CA VAL A 53 -5.51 8.15 12.13
C VAL A 53 -4.24 8.70 11.48
N SER A 54 -3.61 7.90 10.64
CA SER A 54 -2.45 8.32 9.83
C SER A 54 -2.37 7.49 8.54
N GLN A 55 -1.32 7.74 7.76
CA GLN A 55 -1.06 6.98 6.53
C GLN A 55 -0.84 5.48 6.79
N ASP A 56 -0.30 5.14 7.96
CA ASP A 56 0.10 3.76 8.28
C ASP A 56 -0.75 3.15 9.39
N TRP A 57 -1.58 3.94 10.09
CA TRP A 57 -2.30 3.46 11.26
C TRP A 57 -3.80 3.68 11.19
N ASP A 58 -4.56 2.62 11.51
CA ASP A 58 -5.97 2.68 11.90
C ASP A 58 -6.10 2.35 13.38
N ILE A 59 -7.10 2.96 14.05
CA ILE A 59 -7.51 2.59 15.41
C ILE A 59 -8.92 2.03 15.34
N GLN A 60 -9.15 0.92 16.07
CA GLN A 60 -10.45 0.30 16.20
C GLN A 60 -10.81 0.14 17.68
N LEU A 61 -11.97 0.59 18.08
CA LEU A 61 -12.62 0.23 19.36
C LEU A 61 -13.64 -0.87 19.07
N GLY A 62 -13.60 -1.98 19.80
CA GLY A 62 -14.47 -3.09 19.49
C GLY A 62 -14.87 -3.96 20.66
N ALA A 63 -16.04 -4.58 20.51
CA ALA A 63 -16.53 -5.63 21.38
C ALA A 63 -16.70 -6.93 20.60
N THR A 64 -16.35 -8.07 21.22
CA THR A 64 -16.48 -9.39 20.62
C THR A 64 -17.10 -10.35 21.61
N TYR A 65 -18.01 -11.17 21.13
CA TYR A 65 -18.60 -12.30 21.84
C TYR A 65 -18.28 -13.58 21.10
N ALA A 66 -17.82 -14.61 21.78
CA ALA A 66 -17.65 -15.93 21.22
C ALA A 66 -17.95 -17.02 22.24
N ARG A 67 -18.39 -18.17 21.74
CA ARG A 67 -18.76 -19.30 22.57
C ARG A 67 -18.40 -20.61 21.92
N SER A 68 -17.77 -21.47 22.71
CA SER A 68 -17.51 -22.88 22.39
C SER A 68 -18.34 -23.80 23.27
N LYS A 69 -18.73 -24.96 22.73
CA LYS A 69 -19.48 -26.00 23.46
C LYS A 69 -18.97 -27.39 23.06
N ASP A 70 -18.87 -28.25 24.03
CA ASP A 70 -18.63 -29.69 23.85
C ASP A 70 -19.44 -30.50 24.85
N GLY A 71 -20.51 -31.15 24.36
CA GLY A 71 -21.44 -31.83 25.26
C GLY A 71 -22.06 -30.87 26.28
N GLY A 72 -21.90 -31.17 27.57
CA GLY A 72 -22.34 -30.29 28.68
C GLY A 72 -21.36 -29.21 29.07
N GLN A 73 -20.15 -29.22 28.52
CA GLN A 73 -19.10 -28.25 28.80
C GLN A 73 -19.23 -27.02 27.90
N ARG A 74 -18.84 -25.85 28.40
CA ARG A 74 -18.97 -24.59 27.69
C ARG A 74 -17.89 -23.61 28.10
N TYR A 75 -17.32 -22.97 27.10
CA TYR A 75 -16.50 -21.77 27.28
C TYR A 75 -17.10 -20.59 26.51
N GLN A 76 -17.11 -19.42 27.13
CA GLN A 76 -17.61 -18.18 26.55
C GLN A 76 -16.65 -17.05 26.90
N GLN A 77 -16.34 -16.25 25.91
CA GLN A 77 -15.49 -15.05 26.07
C GLN A 77 -16.20 -13.81 25.51
N ASN A 78 -16.20 -12.75 26.31
CA ASN A 78 -16.56 -11.40 25.87
C ASN A 78 -15.32 -10.54 25.98
N THR A 79 -15.03 -9.75 24.96
CA THR A 79 -13.92 -8.81 24.95
C THR A 79 -14.42 -7.42 24.63
N LEU A 80 -13.81 -6.41 25.27
CA LEU A 80 -13.94 -5.00 24.92
C LEU A 80 -12.54 -4.40 24.91
N GLY A 81 -12.12 -3.78 23.81
CA GLY A 81 -10.76 -3.27 23.70
C GLY A 81 -10.52 -2.35 22.52
N VAL A 82 -9.30 -1.87 22.47
CA VAL A 82 -8.80 -1.01 21.42
C VAL A 82 -7.69 -1.75 20.68
N ASP A 83 -7.77 -1.75 19.36
CA ASP A 83 -6.80 -2.32 18.45
C ASP A 83 -6.14 -1.20 17.62
N GLY A 84 -4.81 -1.23 17.47
CA GLY A 84 -4.05 -0.48 16.47
C GLY A 84 -3.72 -1.41 15.31
N LEU A 85 -4.01 -0.98 14.10
CA LEU A 85 -3.70 -1.69 12.86
C LEU A 85 -2.61 -0.93 12.12
N TYR A 86 -1.44 -1.52 12.00
CA TYR A 86 -0.36 -1.01 11.14
C TYR A 86 -0.56 -1.50 9.72
N MET A 87 -0.87 -0.59 8.81
CA MET A 87 -1.21 -0.87 7.42
C MET A 87 0.05 -0.86 6.56
N PHE A 88 0.41 -1.98 5.95
CA PHE A 88 1.56 -2.06 5.03
C PHE A 88 1.26 -1.45 3.65
N SER A 89 0.01 -1.20 3.34
CA SER A 89 -0.44 -0.61 2.08
C SER A 89 -1.77 0.10 2.27
N ARG A 90 -2.03 1.15 1.48
CA ARG A 90 -3.32 1.86 1.41
C ARG A 90 -4.03 1.67 0.06
N LYS A 91 -3.57 0.75 -0.76
CA LYS A 91 -4.22 0.39 -2.02
C LYS A 91 -5.51 -0.41 -1.78
N ALA A 92 -6.12 -0.93 -2.83
CA ALA A 92 -7.33 -1.73 -2.73
C ALA A 92 -7.17 -2.95 -1.81
N PHE A 93 -6.00 -3.59 -1.80
CA PHE A 93 -5.61 -4.64 -0.86
C PHE A 93 -4.63 -4.08 0.18
N ARG A 94 -4.99 -4.17 1.45
CA ARG A 94 -4.32 -3.54 2.60
C ARG A 94 -3.99 -4.57 3.66
N PRO A 95 -2.86 -5.26 3.58
CA PRO A 95 -2.40 -6.13 4.66
C PRO A 95 -2.02 -5.30 5.88
N PHE A 96 -2.24 -5.84 7.09
CA PHE A 96 -1.92 -5.16 8.33
C PHE A 96 -1.40 -6.09 9.42
N LEU A 97 -0.63 -5.52 10.33
CA LEU A 97 -0.32 -6.06 11.64
C LEU A 97 -1.29 -5.44 12.64
N LEU A 98 -1.82 -6.25 13.55
CA LEU A 98 -2.72 -5.83 14.61
C LEU A 98 -2.04 -5.99 15.97
N VAL A 99 -2.15 -4.96 16.80
CA VAL A 99 -1.83 -5.00 18.23
C VAL A 99 -2.98 -4.39 19.00
N GLY A 100 -3.37 -5.01 20.12
CA GLY A 100 -4.51 -4.52 20.88
C GLY A 100 -4.41 -4.83 22.35
N ALA A 101 -5.25 -4.13 23.11
CA ALA A 101 -5.41 -4.35 24.56
C ALA A 101 -6.84 -4.01 24.99
N GLY A 102 -7.26 -4.62 26.10
CA GLY A 102 -8.59 -4.38 26.61
C GLY A 102 -8.92 -5.21 27.85
N MET A 103 -10.20 -5.37 28.04
CA MET A 103 -10.77 -6.22 29.12
C MET A 103 -11.52 -7.38 28.49
N GLN A 104 -11.32 -8.55 29.07
CA GLN A 104 -12.07 -9.76 28.73
C GLN A 104 -12.83 -10.29 29.93
N ARG A 105 -13.90 -11.00 29.65
CA ARG A 105 -14.66 -11.77 30.65
C ARG A 105 -14.82 -13.18 30.13
N ASP A 106 -14.17 -14.11 30.84
CA ASP A 106 -14.19 -15.54 30.58
C ASP A 106 -15.21 -16.20 31.49
N LYS A 107 -16.02 -17.06 30.89
CA LYS A 107 -16.99 -17.89 31.60
C LYS A 107 -16.80 -19.32 31.15
N ASP A 108 -16.38 -20.16 32.06
CA ASP A 108 -16.11 -21.58 31.89
C ASP A 108 -17.12 -22.42 32.69
N THR A 109 -17.68 -23.41 32.02
CA THR A 109 -18.61 -24.34 32.66
C THR A 109 -18.13 -25.76 32.39
N SER A 110 -17.73 -26.46 33.45
CA SER A 110 -17.23 -27.84 33.36
C SER A 110 -17.97 -28.77 34.30
N PHE A 111 -17.90 -30.07 34.02
CA PHE A 111 -18.49 -31.08 34.93
C PHE A 111 -17.74 -31.15 36.27
N ALA A 112 -16.45 -30.87 36.30
CA ALA A 112 -15.63 -31.00 37.49
C ALA A 112 -15.75 -29.79 38.43
N PHE A 113 -15.88 -28.57 37.90
CA PHE A 113 -15.75 -27.33 38.66
C PHE A 113 -17.01 -26.44 38.61
N GLY A 114 -18.06 -26.89 37.90
CA GLY A 114 -19.26 -26.08 37.68
C GLY A 114 -19.01 -24.84 36.83
N GLU A 115 -19.69 -23.75 37.13
CA GLU A 115 -19.59 -22.48 36.44
C GLU A 115 -18.57 -21.55 37.12
N ARG A 116 -17.54 -21.13 36.36
CA ARG A 116 -16.52 -20.17 36.81
C ARG A 116 -16.53 -18.96 35.90
N THR A 117 -16.42 -17.76 36.45
CA THR A 117 -16.40 -16.51 35.69
C THR A 117 -15.27 -15.61 36.19
N LYS A 118 -14.48 -15.03 35.28
CA LYS A 118 -13.41 -14.09 35.60
C LYS A 118 -13.37 -12.96 34.59
N SER A 119 -13.16 -11.74 35.06
CA SER A 119 -12.79 -10.62 34.23
C SER A 119 -11.31 -10.31 34.41
N SER A 120 -10.63 -10.04 33.33
CA SER A 120 -9.19 -9.80 33.33
C SER A 120 -8.78 -8.88 32.17
N PRO A 121 -7.66 -8.15 32.26
CA PRO A 121 -7.09 -7.49 31.13
C PRO A 121 -6.56 -8.51 30.11
N TYR A 122 -6.48 -8.11 28.84
CA TYR A 122 -5.86 -8.89 27.79
C TYR A 122 -4.97 -8.01 26.91
N ALA A 123 -4.03 -8.64 26.23
CA ALA A 123 -3.32 -8.11 25.09
C ALA A 123 -3.57 -9.00 23.86
N SER A 124 -3.55 -8.44 22.69
CA SER A 124 -3.72 -9.19 21.44
C SER A 124 -2.68 -8.80 20.39
N VAL A 125 -2.32 -9.77 19.56
CA VAL A 125 -1.49 -9.58 18.39
C VAL A 125 -2.04 -10.42 17.25
N GLY A 126 -1.99 -9.91 16.04
CA GLY A 126 -2.54 -10.61 14.88
C GLY A 126 -2.08 -10.03 13.56
N LEU A 127 -2.48 -10.70 12.51
CA LEU A 127 -2.25 -10.34 11.12
C LEU A 127 -3.58 -10.39 10.38
N GLY A 128 -3.74 -9.52 9.42
CA GLY A 128 -4.95 -9.52 8.61
C GLY A 128 -4.79 -8.70 7.33
N PHE A 129 -5.90 -8.57 6.65
CA PHE A 129 -6.01 -7.71 5.49
C PHE A 129 -7.38 -7.05 5.41
N GLN A 130 -7.42 -5.90 4.78
CA GLN A 130 -8.63 -5.25 4.28
C GLN A 130 -8.60 -5.23 2.76
N SER A 131 -9.76 -5.40 2.12
CA SER A 131 -9.90 -5.27 0.68
C SER A 131 -11.11 -4.43 0.33
N SER A 132 -10.91 -3.37 -0.45
CA SER A 132 -11.99 -2.47 -0.85
C SER A 132 -12.90 -3.17 -1.87
N ILE A 133 -14.22 -3.09 -1.64
CA ILE A 133 -15.27 -3.57 -2.55
C ILE A 133 -15.85 -2.37 -3.30
N THR A 134 -16.13 -1.29 -2.56
CA THR A 134 -16.55 0.00 -3.09
C THR A 134 -15.78 1.13 -2.40
N GLU A 135 -16.10 2.38 -2.70
CA GLU A 135 -15.52 3.55 -2.03
C GLU A 135 -15.78 3.57 -0.52
N GLN A 136 -16.92 3.01 -0.07
CA GLN A 136 -17.33 3.01 1.34
C GLN A 136 -17.32 1.63 1.97
N LEU A 137 -17.32 0.56 1.17
CA LEU A 137 -17.41 -0.81 1.66
C LEU A 137 -16.10 -1.55 1.45
N SER A 138 -15.59 -2.18 2.51
CA SER A 138 -14.45 -3.10 2.42
C SER A 138 -14.68 -4.34 3.29
N ILE A 139 -14.10 -5.46 2.89
CA ILE A 139 -14.01 -6.65 3.71
C ILE A 139 -12.72 -6.60 4.53
N GLN A 140 -12.78 -7.06 5.77
CA GLN A 140 -11.61 -7.25 6.63
C GLN A 140 -11.60 -8.69 7.12
N ALA A 141 -10.43 -9.33 7.10
CA ALA A 141 -10.20 -10.61 7.73
C ALA A 141 -8.91 -10.57 8.55
N ASP A 142 -8.94 -11.18 9.73
CA ASP A 142 -7.77 -11.25 10.60
C ASP A 142 -7.71 -12.57 11.37
N VAL A 143 -6.47 -12.96 11.70
CA VAL A 143 -6.15 -14.02 12.64
C VAL A 143 -5.39 -13.38 13.80
N ARG A 144 -5.87 -13.59 15.03
CA ARG A 144 -5.23 -13.00 16.23
C ARG A 144 -5.14 -13.98 17.37
N ASN A 145 -4.11 -13.80 18.19
CA ASN A 145 -4.04 -14.36 19.53
C ASN A 145 -4.53 -13.31 20.55
N VAL A 146 -5.35 -13.73 21.47
CA VAL A 146 -5.82 -12.94 22.62
C VAL A 146 -5.24 -13.57 23.87
N HIS A 147 -4.26 -12.89 24.48
CA HIS A 147 -3.59 -13.30 25.69
C HIS A 147 -4.22 -12.64 26.90
N GLY A 148 -4.97 -13.40 27.68
CA GLY A 148 -5.63 -12.93 28.90
C GLY A 148 -4.77 -13.13 30.15
N PHE A 149 -4.72 -12.13 31.01
CA PHE A 149 -3.97 -12.14 32.27
C PHE A 149 -4.92 -12.50 33.42
N LEU A 150 -5.19 -13.79 33.61
CA LEU A 150 -6.21 -14.35 34.53
C LEU A 150 -5.79 -14.38 36.00
N ARG A 151 -5.02 -13.48 36.50
CA ARG A 151 -4.48 -13.47 37.88
C ARG A 151 -5.51 -13.96 38.92
N GLY A 152 -5.08 -14.86 39.83
CA GLY A 152 -5.87 -15.42 40.95
C GLY A 152 -6.32 -16.84 40.68
N ASN A 153 -6.98 -17.46 41.67
CA ASN A 153 -7.29 -18.89 41.77
C ASN A 153 -8.57 -19.33 41.03
N THR A 154 -9.24 -18.44 40.30
CA THR A 154 -10.54 -18.77 39.65
C THR A 154 -10.41 -19.89 38.62
N PHE A 155 -9.33 -19.92 37.87
CA PHE A 155 -9.03 -20.96 36.86
C PHE A 155 -7.77 -21.75 37.20
N ASP A 156 -7.48 -21.91 38.53
CA ASP A 156 -6.31 -22.68 38.96
C ASP A 156 -6.28 -24.07 38.30
N PRO A 157 -5.11 -24.52 37.74
CA PRO A 157 -3.79 -23.89 37.83
C PRO A 157 -3.52 -22.77 36.82
N SER A 158 -4.45 -22.41 35.95
CA SER A 158 -4.18 -21.45 34.87
C SER A 158 -4.28 -20.00 35.30
N SER A 159 -3.19 -19.23 35.15
CA SER A 159 -3.14 -17.78 35.42
C SER A 159 -3.24 -16.94 34.18
N LYS A 160 -3.39 -17.55 33.01
CA LYS A 160 -3.42 -16.93 31.67
C LYS A 160 -4.34 -17.71 30.74
N SER A 161 -4.72 -17.08 29.62
CA SER A 161 -5.40 -17.73 28.51
C SER A 161 -4.79 -17.31 27.18
N ASN A 162 -4.71 -18.22 26.23
CA ASN A 162 -4.25 -17.97 24.87
C ASN A 162 -5.32 -18.43 23.89
N ASN A 163 -6.22 -17.53 23.56
CA ASN A 163 -7.32 -17.81 22.65
C ASN A 163 -6.98 -17.33 21.24
N TYR A 164 -7.23 -18.16 20.24
CA TYR A 164 -7.03 -17.78 18.84
C TYR A 164 -8.38 -17.46 18.19
N TYR A 165 -8.39 -16.36 17.47
CA TYR A 165 -9.55 -15.92 16.71
C TYR A 165 -9.23 -15.84 15.23
N VAL A 166 -10.17 -16.30 14.41
CA VAL A 166 -10.25 -15.96 12.99
C VAL A 166 -11.51 -15.12 12.83
N THR A 167 -11.37 -13.90 12.35
CA THR A 167 -12.47 -12.94 12.22
C THR A 167 -12.64 -12.52 10.77
N VAL A 168 -13.89 -12.42 10.34
CA VAL A 168 -14.26 -11.83 9.04
C VAL A 168 -15.36 -10.81 9.27
N GLY A 169 -15.18 -9.60 8.74
CA GLY A 169 -16.13 -8.50 8.91
C GLY A 169 -16.21 -7.61 7.67
N LEU A 170 -17.24 -6.78 7.65
CA LEU A 170 -17.45 -5.77 6.62
C LEU A 170 -17.28 -4.38 7.24
N ASN A 171 -16.37 -3.59 6.70
CA ASN A 171 -16.19 -2.19 7.10
C ASN A 171 -17.09 -1.32 6.21
N TYR A 172 -17.93 -0.51 6.83
CA TYR A 172 -18.72 0.50 6.16
C TYR A 172 -18.29 1.89 6.64
N ALA A 173 -17.66 2.66 5.75
CA ALA A 173 -17.25 4.04 6.01
C ALA A 173 -18.46 4.98 5.89
N PHE A 174 -18.64 5.88 6.85
CA PHE A 174 -19.81 6.78 6.89
C PHE A 174 -19.77 7.82 5.79
N ASP A 175 -18.57 8.32 5.45
CA ASP A 175 -18.38 9.31 4.39
C ASP A 175 -17.66 8.69 3.19
N LYS A 176 -17.85 9.28 2.03
CA LYS A 176 -17.04 8.94 0.85
C LYS A 176 -15.63 9.53 0.97
N PRO A 177 -14.64 8.95 0.29
CA PRO A 177 -13.34 9.56 0.15
C PRO A 177 -13.47 10.98 -0.42
N PRO A 178 -12.60 11.93 -0.01
CA PRO A 178 -12.54 13.23 -0.66
C PRO A 178 -12.33 13.06 -2.17
N ALA A 179 -12.96 13.91 -2.95
CA ALA A 179 -12.74 13.92 -4.40
C ALA A 179 -11.27 14.25 -4.68
N PRO A 180 -10.64 13.58 -5.64
CA PRO A 180 -9.28 13.94 -6.06
C PRO A 180 -9.23 15.42 -6.43
N PRO A 181 -8.14 16.14 -6.09
CA PRO A 181 -8.01 17.53 -6.47
C PRO A 181 -8.19 17.67 -7.98
N PRO A 182 -8.91 18.71 -8.45
CA PRO A 182 -9.09 18.94 -9.87
C PRO A 182 -7.71 19.00 -10.55
N PRO A 183 -7.57 18.44 -11.75
CA PRO A 183 -6.33 18.53 -12.49
C PRO A 183 -5.91 20.00 -12.59
N PRO A 184 -4.62 20.33 -12.47
CA PRO A 184 -4.16 21.69 -12.60
C PRO A 184 -4.71 22.27 -13.92
N PRO A 185 -5.17 23.52 -13.95
CA PRO A 185 -5.65 24.13 -15.16
C PRO A 185 -4.57 23.98 -16.24
N PRO A 186 -4.96 23.66 -17.48
CA PRO A 186 -3.99 23.59 -18.55
C PRO A 186 -3.20 24.90 -18.54
N PRO A 187 -1.86 24.85 -18.78
CA PRO A 187 -1.07 26.07 -18.82
C PRO A 187 -1.76 27.04 -19.80
N PRO A 188 -1.84 28.33 -19.46
CA PRO A 188 -2.49 29.29 -20.31
C PRO A 188 -1.91 29.14 -21.71
N VAL A 189 -2.79 28.84 -22.66
CA VAL A 189 -2.40 28.86 -24.08
C VAL A 189 -1.82 30.25 -24.28
N ARG A 190 -0.51 30.33 -24.45
CA ARG A 190 0.10 31.58 -24.89
C ARG A 190 -0.58 31.89 -26.21
N GLU A 191 -1.56 32.80 -26.18
CA GLU A 191 -1.97 33.46 -27.41
C GLU A 191 -0.68 34.07 -27.98
N GLU A 192 -0.15 33.44 -29.03
CA GLU A 192 0.84 34.11 -29.84
C GLU A 192 0.18 35.40 -30.32
N VAL A 193 0.54 36.48 -29.65
CA VAL A 193 0.21 37.83 -30.17
C VAL A 193 0.93 37.87 -31.52
N VAL A 194 0.16 37.65 -32.58
CA VAL A 194 0.63 37.87 -33.94
C VAL A 194 0.92 39.36 -34.07
N VAL A 195 2.11 39.75 -33.66
CA VAL A 195 2.63 41.08 -33.99
C VAL A 195 2.87 41.05 -35.50
N VAL A 196 1.93 41.60 -36.26
CA VAL A 196 2.11 41.86 -37.67
C VAL A 196 3.14 42.98 -37.79
N VAL A 197 4.41 42.60 -37.77
CA VAL A 197 5.50 43.46 -38.15
C VAL A 197 5.63 43.35 -39.68
N PRO A 198 5.58 44.49 -40.45
CA PRO A 198 5.83 44.44 -41.89
C PRO A 198 7.21 43.81 -42.12
N PRO A 199 7.34 42.92 -43.10
CA PRO A 199 8.58 42.12 -43.27
C PRO A 199 9.73 43.02 -43.65
N PRO A 200 10.87 42.96 -42.93
CA PRO A 200 12.13 43.40 -43.49
C PRO A 200 12.51 42.47 -44.66
N PRO A 201 13.27 42.95 -45.65
CA PRO A 201 13.70 42.11 -46.73
C PRO A 201 14.48 40.91 -46.19
N PRO A 202 14.22 39.70 -46.69
CA PRO A 202 14.77 38.47 -46.11
C PRO A 202 16.31 38.51 -46.20
N PRO A 203 17.00 38.34 -45.05
CA PRO A 203 18.41 37.96 -45.13
C PRO A 203 18.50 36.56 -45.75
N PRO A 204 19.55 36.28 -46.50
CA PRO A 204 19.73 34.94 -47.08
C PRO A 204 19.63 33.90 -45.93
N PRO A 205 18.89 32.81 -46.12
CA PRO A 205 18.69 31.83 -45.07
C PRO A 205 20.04 31.24 -44.66
N PRO A 206 20.37 31.24 -43.35
CA PRO A 206 21.52 30.50 -42.89
C PRO A 206 21.30 29.02 -43.24
N ARG A 207 22.16 28.46 -44.06
CA ARG A 207 22.15 27.02 -44.34
C ARG A 207 22.64 26.29 -43.12
N PHE A 208 21.72 25.78 -42.32
CA PHE A 208 22.03 24.84 -41.25
C PHE A 208 21.88 23.42 -41.82
N GLU A 209 22.94 22.73 -42.07
CA GLU A 209 22.91 21.30 -42.30
C GLU A 209 22.98 20.57 -40.97
N LYS A 210 21.87 19.95 -40.57
CA LYS A 210 21.81 19.15 -39.35
C LYS A 210 22.14 17.69 -39.68
N VAL A 211 23.31 17.25 -39.25
CA VAL A 211 23.70 15.84 -39.30
C VAL A 211 23.40 15.19 -37.97
N THR A 212 22.61 14.12 -37.96
CA THR A 212 22.25 13.35 -36.74
C THR A 212 22.89 11.97 -36.90
N MET A 213 23.59 11.54 -35.85
CA MET A 213 24.18 10.20 -35.76
C MET A 213 23.65 9.48 -34.53
N SER A 214 23.53 8.15 -34.63
CA SER A 214 23.15 7.34 -33.45
C SER A 214 24.35 7.22 -32.52
N ALA A 215 24.12 7.43 -31.22
CA ALA A 215 25.16 7.24 -30.21
C ALA A 215 25.69 5.79 -30.19
N THR A 216 24.89 4.81 -30.55
CA THR A 216 25.29 3.38 -30.63
C THR A 216 26.25 3.10 -31.82
N GLU A 217 26.29 3.97 -32.81
CA GLU A 217 27.25 3.87 -33.91
C GLU A 217 28.62 4.48 -33.57
N LEU A 218 28.65 5.43 -32.63
CA LEU A 218 29.85 6.18 -32.26
C LEU A 218 30.52 5.66 -30.99
N PHE A 219 29.73 5.24 -30.00
CA PHE A 219 30.21 4.89 -28.67
C PHE A 219 29.78 3.49 -28.28
N ALA A 220 30.66 2.78 -27.56
CA ALA A 220 30.26 1.55 -26.88
C ALA A 220 29.31 1.87 -25.71
N PHE A 221 28.53 0.88 -25.26
CA PHE A 221 27.66 1.03 -24.09
C PHE A 221 28.47 1.55 -22.89
N ASP A 222 27.91 2.52 -22.17
CA ASP A 222 28.53 3.13 -21.00
C ASP A 222 29.90 3.76 -21.22
N SER A 223 30.13 4.35 -22.38
CA SER A 223 31.43 4.92 -22.77
C SER A 223 31.30 6.23 -23.55
N ALA A 224 32.12 7.21 -23.19
CA ALA A 224 32.31 8.43 -23.93
C ALA A 224 33.50 8.33 -24.93
N LYS A 225 34.15 7.17 -25.06
CA LYS A 225 35.28 7.00 -25.99
C LYS A 225 34.80 6.55 -27.36
N LEU A 226 35.23 7.29 -28.38
CA LEU A 226 34.97 6.93 -29.77
C LEU A 226 35.63 5.59 -30.13
N GLY A 227 34.94 4.80 -30.93
CA GLY A 227 35.48 3.57 -31.46
C GLY A 227 36.65 3.79 -32.43
N PRO A 228 37.44 2.77 -32.78
CA PRO A 228 38.68 2.90 -33.55
C PRO A 228 38.49 3.31 -35.01
N THR A 229 37.29 3.18 -35.56
CA THR A 229 37.00 3.52 -36.96
C THR A 229 35.71 4.31 -37.05
N GLN A 230 35.79 5.58 -37.44
CA GLN A 230 34.65 6.51 -37.48
C GLN A 230 34.53 7.13 -38.91
N THR A 231 34.23 6.31 -39.88
CA THR A 231 34.16 6.72 -41.30
C THR A 231 33.21 7.90 -41.52
N LYS A 232 32.09 7.97 -40.82
CA LYS A 232 31.12 9.06 -40.90
C LYS A 232 31.66 10.38 -40.31
N LEU A 233 32.41 10.31 -39.19
CA LEU A 233 33.03 11.50 -38.61
C LEU A 233 34.16 12.02 -39.51
N ASP A 234 34.93 11.14 -40.14
CA ASP A 234 35.97 11.50 -41.10
C ASP A 234 35.40 12.16 -42.34
N GLU A 235 34.21 11.70 -42.79
CA GLU A 235 33.50 12.32 -43.92
C GLU A 235 33.00 13.72 -43.55
N ILE A 236 32.40 13.90 -42.38
CA ILE A 236 31.98 15.21 -41.89
C ILE A 236 33.18 16.15 -41.73
N ALA A 237 34.26 15.67 -41.14
CA ALA A 237 35.49 16.46 -41.01
C ALA A 237 36.04 16.92 -42.36
N ARG A 238 35.99 16.05 -43.39
CA ARG A 238 36.37 16.41 -44.77
C ARG A 238 35.45 17.49 -45.34
N VAL A 239 34.14 17.35 -45.17
CA VAL A 239 33.16 18.32 -45.66
C VAL A 239 33.36 19.68 -44.97
N LEU A 240 33.56 19.69 -43.67
CA LEU A 240 33.79 20.92 -42.88
C LEU A 240 35.10 21.61 -43.29
N ASN A 241 36.18 20.84 -43.50
CA ASN A 241 37.46 21.39 -43.96
C ASN A 241 37.44 21.92 -45.41
N ALA A 242 36.52 21.42 -46.22
CA ALA A 242 36.34 21.87 -47.60
C ALA A 242 35.34 23.05 -47.72
N ALA A 243 34.66 23.42 -46.68
CA ALA A 243 33.64 24.47 -46.66
C ALA A 243 34.13 25.72 -45.91
N PRO A 244 34.76 26.70 -46.63
CA PRO A 244 35.33 27.90 -46.00
C PRO A 244 34.28 28.83 -45.41
N ASP A 245 32.99 28.62 -45.72
CA ASP A 245 31.89 29.46 -45.27
C ASP A 245 31.30 28.99 -43.90
N VAL A 246 31.78 27.88 -43.34
CA VAL A 246 31.32 27.37 -42.04
C VAL A 246 32.09 28.07 -40.94
N ASN A 247 31.43 29.04 -40.31
CA ASN A 247 32.01 29.83 -39.21
C ASN A 247 31.75 29.26 -37.84
N ASN A 248 30.77 28.33 -37.69
CA ASN A 248 30.37 27.80 -36.39
C ASN A 248 29.85 26.39 -36.52
N VAL A 249 30.30 25.50 -35.63
CA VAL A 249 29.82 24.12 -35.51
C VAL A 249 29.34 23.90 -34.10
N VAL A 250 28.08 23.49 -33.94
CA VAL A 250 27.49 23.15 -32.65
C VAL A 250 27.34 21.64 -32.55
N ILE A 251 28.00 21.04 -31.57
CA ILE A 251 27.91 19.61 -31.30
C ILE A 251 27.03 19.42 -30.06
N SER A 252 26.00 18.59 -30.19
CA SER A 252 25.12 18.27 -29.08
C SER A 252 25.14 16.76 -28.83
N GLY A 253 25.55 16.35 -27.64
CA GLY A 253 25.55 14.95 -27.18
C GLY A 253 24.33 14.65 -26.34
N TYR A 254 23.78 13.44 -26.54
CA TYR A 254 22.65 12.95 -25.75
C TYR A 254 22.93 11.54 -25.27
N ALA A 255 22.61 11.25 -23.99
CA ALA A 255 22.59 9.89 -23.47
C ALA A 255 21.16 9.31 -23.57
N ASP A 256 21.05 7.99 -23.51
CA ASP A 256 19.78 7.29 -23.53
C ASP A 256 19.01 7.40 -22.19
N ARG A 257 17.89 6.64 -22.05
CA ARG A 257 17.08 6.65 -20.83
C ARG A 257 17.57 5.72 -19.73
N ILE A 258 18.61 4.94 -19.99
CA ILE A 258 19.13 3.96 -19.03
C ILE A 258 20.11 4.67 -18.11
N GLY A 259 19.86 4.63 -16.79
CA GLY A 259 20.69 5.27 -15.78
C GLY A 259 20.03 6.46 -15.07
N SER A 260 20.76 7.08 -14.14
CA SER A 260 20.26 8.26 -13.43
C SER A 260 20.43 9.53 -14.28
N PRO A 261 19.53 10.54 -14.13
CA PRO A 261 19.64 11.79 -14.86
C PRO A 261 20.99 12.50 -14.66
N LYS A 262 21.54 12.44 -13.46
CA LYS A 262 22.83 13.05 -13.11
C LYS A 262 24.00 12.33 -13.82
N TYR A 263 23.93 11.02 -13.91
CA TYR A 263 24.92 10.21 -14.59
C TYR A 263 24.88 10.47 -16.12
N ASN A 264 23.68 10.43 -16.70
CA ASN A 264 23.47 10.65 -18.12
C ASN A 264 23.86 12.07 -18.58
N LEU A 265 23.61 13.08 -17.74
CA LEU A 265 24.08 14.45 -18.01
C LEU A 265 25.61 14.51 -18.06
N LYS A 266 26.30 13.86 -17.14
CA LYS A 266 27.76 13.82 -17.13
C LYS A 266 28.33 13.07 -18.36
N LEU A 267 27.70 11.95 -18.74
CA LEU A 267 28.10 11.15 -19.90
C LEU A 267 27.91 11.92 -21.21
N SER A 268 26.82 12.69 -21.33
CA SER A 268 26.54 13.49 -22.55
C SER A 268 27.44 14.72 -22.72
N GLN A 269 28.15 15.13 -21.65
CA GLN A 269 29.09 16.28 -21.67
C GLN A 269 30.54 15.87 -21.87
N GLN A 270 30.86 14.59 -21.87
CA GLN A 270 32.18 14.04 -22.15
C GLN A 270 32.40 13.78 -23.65
#